data_3d6685a0b11c4533a6347977c68a53aa
#
_entry.id   3d6685a0b11c4533a6347977c68a53aa
#
_cell.length_a   1.000
_cell.length_b   1.000
_cell.length_c   1.000
_cell.angle_alpha   90.00
_cell.angle_beta   90.00
_cell.angle_gamma   90.00
#
_symmetry.space_group_name_H-M   'P 1'
#
loop_
_entity.id
_entity.type
_entity.pdbx_description
1 polymer ?
#
loop_
_entity_poly.entity_id
_entity_poly.type
_entity_poly.pdbx_seq_one_letter_code
_entity_poly.pdbx_strand_id
1 'polypeptide(L)'
;MRVSRRTGTPRRSRDSGDTVAAFFTVTENLLKTKPFQDITVAEIITRTPHSRSSFYHHFDGKVDVLVALATSVLDNAYRGPGLWDAQPGRSRARAMHASIGPTIAMWTDHGDVVGAVIEQMHTTPVVAQVWKETFDKFVTAVSAQLTQQWIHEEITFPASSATMATILVCGIERTFYVSSRGLDRRLPAPESAVEAIEWITLTAVQGRKPQNMAPAAAVFSPQPHLERAIDGTSTARAEQTDSTADSILDALRSLLLEAPLDKVSVAKITARAQVSRSTFYFYFDNKNAAFAALYRGLAEAAAAGLRRLHTIDRTNASLVETTLTEWLQIDDHAVAIMRSALHEWPRRAELRTVYREGMSAMADILESILIQDRTDGVALAGPPPDQFAAVLLWTVERSIAGALAGEDHLDDLGQVISSLSALLTSAIYGR
;
A
#
# COMPACT_ATOMS: atom_id res chain seq x y z
N MET A 1 -46.82 54.10 20.27
CA MET A 1 -46.18 53.02 21.02
C MET A 1 -45.57 52.05 20.03
N ARG A 2 -44.24 52.14 19.75
CA ARG A 2 -43.52 51.32 18.79
C ARG A 2 -42.89 50.12 19.53
N VAL A 3 -43.31 48.90 19.21
CA VAL A 3 -42.66 47.67 19.70
C VAL A 3 -41.56 47.33 18.74
N SER A 4 -40.29 47.41 19.22
CA SER A 4 -39.07 46.99 18.51
C SER A 4 -38.99 45.48 18.53
N ARG A 5 -39.08 44.84 17.34
CA ARG A 5 -38.75 43.40 17.15
C ARG A 5 -37.24 43.29 17.06
N ARG A 6 -36.62 42.74 18.08
CA ARG A 6 -35.24 42.23 18.04
C ARG A 6 -35.23 40.97 17.19
N THR A 7 -34.65 41.03 16.02
CA THR A 7 -34.25 39.90 15.19
C THR A 7 -32.96 39.31 15.77
N GLY A 8 -33.11 38.34 16.67
CA GLY A 8 -31.98 37.54 17.16
C GLY A 8 -31.67 36.45 16.16
N THR A 9 -30.54 36.57 15.48
CA THR A 9 -29.93 35.51 14.68
C THR A 9 -29.65 34.30 15.58
N PRO A 10 -29.90 33.05 15.14
CA PRO A 10 -29.77 31.90 16.03
C PRO A 10 -28.30 31.65 16.38
N ARG A 11 -27.95 31.93 17.63
CA ARG A 11 -26.64 31.62 18.24
C ARG A 11 -26.34 30.09 18.27
N ARG A 12 -27.37 29.24 18.08
CA ARG A 12 -27.27 27.79 18.19
C ARG A 12 -26.45 27.09 17.09
N SER A 13 -26.33 27.63 15.87
CA SER A 13 -25.61 26.95 14.80
C SER A 13 -24.07 27.18 14.83
N ARG A 14 -23.62 28.34 15.33
CA ARG A 14 -22.17 28.61 15.51
C ARG A 14 -21.58 27.84 16.68
N ASP A 15 -22.29 27.79 17.79
CA ASP A 15 -21.86 27.09 19.02
C ASP A 15 -21.72 25.56 18.82
N SER A 16 -22.57 24.99 17.96
CA SER A 16 -22.50 23.56 17.60
C SER A 16 -21.29 23.25 16.69
N GLY A 17 -20.97 24.13 15.74
CA GLY A 17 -19.81 23.97 14.86
C GLY A 17 -18.48 24.09 15.61
N ASP A 18 -18.36 25.03 16.51
CA ASP A 18 -17.16 25.24 17.34
C ASP A 18 -16.92 24.03 18.29
N THR A 19 -18.00 23.45 18.80
CA THR A 19 -17.93 22.25 19.64
C THR A 19 -17.42 21.02 18.89
N VAL A 20 -17.94 20.76 17.70
CA VAL A 20 -17.49 19.66 16.83
C VAL A 20 -16.02 19.86 16.41
N ALA A 21 -15.66 21.08 16.02
CA ALA A 21 -14.28 21.41 15.65
C ALA A 21 -13.28 21.16 16.80
N ALA A 22 -13.68 21.45 18.06
CA ALA A 22 -12.84 21.16 19.23
C ALA A 22 -12.60 19.64 19.40
N PHE A 23 -13.62 18.79 19.20
CA PHE A 23 -13.47 17.33 19.24
C PHE A 23 -12.58 16.83 18.09
N PHE A 24 -12.70 17.39 16.90
CA PHE A 24 -11.85 17.06 15.75
C PHE A 24 -10.40 17.38 16.03
N THR A 25 -10.09 18.60 16.47
CA THR A 25 -8.73 19.04 16.80
C THR A 25 -8.07 18.13 17.85
N VAL A 26 -8.81 17.78 18.91
CA VAL A 26 -8.28 16.88 19.94
C VAL A 26 -8.06 15.49 19.40
N THR A 27 -8.98 14.95 18.61
CA THR A 27 -8.84 13.60 18.03
C THR A 27 -7.65 13.53 17.08
N GLU A 28 -7.48 14.52 16.22
CA GLU A 28 -6.33 14.62 15.32
C GLU A 28 -5.00 14.70 16.09
N ASN A 29 -4.92 15.52 17.13
CA ASN A 29 -3.72 15.60 17.98
C ASN A 29 -3.43 14.28 18.72
N LEU A 30 -4.44 13.52 19.10
CA LEU A 30 -4.26 12.20 19.68
C LEU A 30 -3.71 11.20 18.65
N LEU A 31 -4.19 11.24 17.42
CA LEU A 31 -3.73 10.38 16.33
C LEU A 31 -2.25 10.58 15.98
N LYS A 32 -1.70 11.78 16.19
CA LYS A 32 -0.26 12.05 16.05
C LYS A 32 0.62 11.30 17.05
N THR A 33 0.05 10.88 18.18
CA THR A 33 0.81 10.33 19.31
C THR A 33 0.56 8.85 19.56
N LYS A 34 -0.57 8.30 19.09
CA LYS A 34 -0.95 6.91 19.32
C LYS A 34 -1.96 6.38 18.29
N PRO A 35 -2.01 5.05 18.09
CA PRO A 35 -2.97 4.42 17.19
C PRO A 35 -4.41 4.68 17.63
N PHE A 36 -5.33 4.75 16.65
CA PHE A 36 -6.76 5.00 16.92
C PHE A 36 -7.40 4.00 17.90
N GLN A 37 -6.97 2.73 17.83
CA GLN A 37 -7.49 1.69 18.76
C GLN A 37 -7.25 2.04 20.23
N ASP A 38 -6.17 2.73 20.56
CA ASP A 38 -5.74 3.10 21.91
C ASP A 38 -6.35 4.44 22.39
N ILE A 39 -7.03 5.16 21.50
CA ILE A 39 -7.76 6.39 21.84
C ILE A 39 -9.08 6.02 22.51
N THR A 40 -9.42 6.70 23.61
CA THR A 40 -10.69 6.54 24.30
C THR A 40 -11.57 7.78 24.22
N VAL A 41 -12.90 7.60 24.28
CA VAL A 41 -13.84 8.73 24.34
C VAL A 41 -13.57 9.62 25.56
N ALA A 42 -13.17 9.03 26.68
CA ALA A 42 -12.82 9.78 27.89
C ALA A 42 -11.66 10.75 27.66
N GLU A 43 -10.62 10.31 26.93
CA GLU A 43 -9.48 11.18 26.60
C GLU A 43 -9.85 12.31 25.64
N ILE A 44 -10.72 12.04 24.66
CA ILE A 44 -11.22 13.09 23.76
C ILE A 44 -11.96 14.15 24.58
N ILE A 45 -12.86 13.74 25.48
CA ILE A 45 -13.65 14.66 26.29
C ILE A 45 -12.76 15.46 27.26
N THR A 46 -11.83 14.79 27.97
CA THR A 46 -11.02 15.46 29.00
C THR A 46 -10.05 16.51 28.45
N ARG A 47 -9.71 16.42 27.16
CA ARG A 47 -8.83 17.38 26.48
C ARG A 47 -9.57 18.52 25.78
N THR A 48 -10.91 18.55 25.87
CA THR A 48 -11.74 19.63 25.35
C THR A 48 -12.43 20.40 26.49
N PRO A 49 -12.85 21.67 26.28
CA PRO A 49 -13.64 22.40 27.25
C PRO A 49 -15.09 21.93 27.33
N HIS A 50 -15.46 20.85 26.66
CA HIS A 50 -16.84 20.40 26.50
C HIS A 50 -17.18 19.24 27.43
N SER A 51 -18.46 19.14 27.82
CA SER A 51 -18.94 18.10 28.72
C SER A 51 -19.15 16.75 27.99
N ARG A 52 -19.25 15.67 28.79
CA ARG A 52 -19.65 14.35 28.30
C ARG A 52 -20.99 14.37 27.59
N SER A 53 -21.96 15.13 28.13
CA SER A 53 -23.29 15.31 27.52
C SER A 53 -23.18 16.00 26.14
N SER A 54 -22.29 17.00 26.01
CA SER A 54 -22.05 17.67 24.75
C SER A 54 -21.44 16.71 23.72
N PHE A 55 -20.52 15.84 24.12
CA PHE A 55 -19.97 14.81 23.24
C PHE A 55 -21.05 13.88 22.68
N TYR A 56 -21.83 13.26 23.57
CA TYR A 56 -22.89 12.31 23.18
C TYR A 56 -24.11 12.96 22.51
N HIS A 57 -24.18 14.30 22.50
CA HIS A 57 -25.14 15.02 21.66
C HIS A 57 -24.74 15.00 20.16
N HIS A 58 -23.44 14.88 19.86
CA HIS A 58 -22.93 14.91 18.49
C HIS A 58 -22.44 13.57 17.97
N PHE A 59 -21.96 12.67 18.84
CA PHE A 59 -21.29 11.41 18.47
C PHE A 59 -21.70 10.28 19.40
N ASP A 60 -22.00 9.11 18.84
CA ASP A 60 -22.28 7.90 19.64
C ASP A 60 -20.98 7.26 20.18
N GLY A 61 -19.83 7.54 19.56
CA GLY A 61 -18.54 7.02 19.98
C GLY A 61 -17.35 7.59 19.21
N LYS A 62 -16.15 7.08 19.49
CA LYS A 62 -14.92 7.54 18.85
C LYS A 62 -14.89 7.26 17.33
N VAL A 63 -15.60 6.21 16.89
CA VAL A 63 -15.69 5.87 15.46
C VAL A 63 -16.45 6.94 14.71
N ASP A 64 -17.54 7.47 15.28
CA ASP A 64 -18.31 8.54 14.63
C ASP A 64 -17.49 9.82 14.53
N VAL A 65 -16.66 10.11 15.54
CA VAL A 65 -15.71 11.24 15.46
C VAL A 65 -14.71 11.04 14.31
N LEU A 66 -14.15 9.83 14.17
CA LEU A 66 -13.21 9.53 13.09
C LEU A 66 -13.88 9.67 11.72
N VAL A 67 -15.08 9.12 11.56
CA VAL A 67 -15.87 9.20 10.31
C VAL A 67 -16.17 10.65 9.95
N ALA A 68 -16.67 11.44 10.89
CA ALA A 68 -17.01 12.84 10.64
C ALA A 68 -15.77 13.70 10.37
N LEU A 69 -14.67 13.48 11.09
CA LEU A 69 -13.38 14.14 10.86
C LEU A 69 -12.81 13.78 9.49
N ALA A 70 -12.77 12.49 9.14
CA ALA A 70 -12.30 12.02 7.85
C ALA A 70 -13.12 12.60 6.69
N THR A 71 -14.46 12.58 6.82
CA THR A 71 -15.35 13.21 5.83
C THR A 71 -15.04 14.69 5.66
N SER A 72 -14.84 15.42 6.77
CA SER A 72 -14.47 16.84 6.71
C SER A 72 -13.13 17.07 6.03
N VAL A 73 -12.12 16.25 6.31
CA VAL A 73 -10.79 16.34 5.69
C VAL A 73 -10.88 16.08 4.19
N LEU A 74 -11.53 14.98 3.80
CA LEU A 74 -11.67 14.59 2.39
C LEU A 74 -12.50 15.59 1.59
N ASP A 75 -13.62 16.09 2.14
CA ASP A 75 -14.43 17.11 1.49
C ASP A 75 -13.67 18.42 1.31
N ASN A 76 -12.87 18.82 2.28
CA ASN A 76 -12.07 20.04 2.17
C ASN A 76 -10.94 19.91 1.13
N ALA A 77 -10.27 18.76 1.08
CA ALA A 77 -9.20 18.49 0.12
C ALA A 77 -9.71 18.47 -1.33
N TYR A 78 -10.93 17.94 -1.53
CA TYR A 78 -11.44 17.65 -2.88
C TYR A 78 -12.65 18.47 -3.31
N ARG A 79 -12.91 19.61 -2.68
CA ARG A 79 -13.97 20.57 -3.08
C ARG A 79 -13.71 21.26 -4.43
N GLY A 80 -12.47 21.26 -4.89
CA GLY A 80 -12.06 21.92 -6.14
C GLY A 80 -12.44 21.12 -7.39
N PRO A 81 -12.20 21.68 -8.59
CA PRO A 81 -12.32 20.93 -9.83
C PRO A 81 -11.46 19.67 -9.76
N GLY A 82 -11.98 18.58 -10.33
CA GLY A 82 -11.42 17.23 -10.18
C GLY A 82 -9.93 17.14 -10.46
N LEU A 83 -9.27 16.21 -9.79
CA LEU A 83 -7.82 15.95 -9.85
C LEU A 83 -7.23 15.84 -11.27
N TRP A 84 -8.08 15.62 -12.26
CA TRP A 84 -7.70 15.30 -13.63
C TRP A 84 -8.40 16.20 -14.66
N ASP A 85 -8.85 17.37 -14.28
CA ASP A 85 -9.48 18.32 -15.21
C ASP A 85 -8.41 18.88 -16.17
N ALA A 86 -8.12 18.10 -17.23
CA ALA A 86 -7.22 18.49 -18.30
C ALA A 86 -7.87 19.62 -19.11
N GLN A 87 -7.56 20.87 -18.77
CA GLN A 87 -7.97 21.98 -19.59
C GLN A 87 -7.30 21.92 -20.98
N PRO A 88 -8.03 22.15 -22.07
CA PRO A 88 -7.45 22.19 -23.40
C PRO A 88 -6.23 23.16 -23.45
N GLY A 89 -5.10 22.66 -23.96
CA GLY A 89 -3.88 23.45 -24.13
C GLY A 89 -2.86 23.41 -22.99
N ARG A 90 -3.14 22.77 -21.85
CA ARG A 90 -2.10 22.48 -20.84
C ARG A 90 -1.34 21.21 -21.17
N SER A 91 0.00 21.21 -20.93
CA SER A 91 0.75 19.97 -20.97
C SER A 91 0.22 19.02 -19.90
N ARG A 92 0.07 17.74 -20.23
CA ARG A 92 -0.44 16.70 -19.31
C ARG A 92 0.34 16.62 -18.01
N ALA A 93 1.67 16.70 -18.08
CA ALA A 93 2.52 16.72 -16.91
C ALA A 93 2.17 17.87 -15.95
N ARG A 94 1.90 19.08 -16.48
CA ARG A 94 1.49 20.23 -15.66
C ARG A 94 0.07 20.07 -15.09
N ALA A 95 -0.85 19.49 -15.85
CA ALA A 95 -2.21 19.23 -15.35
C ALA A 95 -2.18 18.22 -14.21
N MET A 96 -1.40 17.16 -14.35
CA MET A 96 -1.20 16.14 -13.36
C MET A 96 -0.51 16.68 -12.10
N HIS A 97 0.59 17.41 -12.26
CA HIS A 97 1.28 18.04 -11.13
C HIS A 97 0.34 19.00 -10.36
N ALA A 98 -0.46 19.79 -11.06
CA ALA A 98 -1.45 20.67 -10.43
C ALA A 98 -2.57 19.90 -9.71
N SER A 99 -2.93 18.72 -10.17
CA SER A 99 -4.00 17.91 -9.60
C SER A 99 -3.57 17.06 -8.39
N ILE A 100 -2.28 16.69 -8.29
CA ILE A 100 -1.78 15.94 -7.15
C ILE A 100 -1.57 16.83 -5.90
N GLY A 101 -1.44 18.15 -6.10
CA GLY A 101 -1.20 19.11 -5.01
C GLY A 101 -2.17 19.02 -3.83
N PRO A 102 -3.51 19.03 -4.05
CA PRO A 102 -4.48 18.85 -2.98
C PRO A 102 -4.32 17.53 -2.22
N THR A 103 -3.95 16.45 -2.91
CA THR A 103 -3.69 15.15 -2.29
C THR A 103 -2.44 15.21 -1.41
N ILE A 104 -1.35 15.81 -1.89
CA ILE A 104 -0.12 16.01 -1.11
C ILE A 104 -0.44 16.84 0.15
N ALA A 105 -1.11 17.98 0.00
CA ALA A 105 -1.47 18.84 1.12
C ALA A 105 -2.31 18.09 2.17
N MET A 106 -3.31 17.32 1.73
CA MET A 106 -4.12 16.49 2.61
C MET A 106 -3.29 15.48 3.40
N TRP A 107 -2.37 14.76 2.73
CA TRP A 107 -1.52 13.78 3.40
C TRP A 107 -0.46 14.43 4.30
N THR A 108 0.06 15.60 3.95
CA THR A 108 1.00 16.35 4.76
C THR A 108 0.34 16.90 6.02
N ASP A 109 -0.86 17.49 5.88
CA ASP A 109 -1.55 18.15 6.98
C ASP A 109 -2.36 17.17 7.84
N HIS A 110 -2.98 16.16 7.23
CA HIS A 110 -3.93 15.25 7.85
C HIS A 110 -3.59 13.75 7.69
N GLY A 111 -2.35 13.39 7.39
CA GLY A 111 -1.91 12.01 7.16
C GLY A 111 -2.23 11.06 8.31
N ASP A 112 -2.22 11.56 9.56
CA ASP A 112 -2.59 10.76 10.74
C ASP A 112 -4.08 10.38 10.74
N VAL A 113 -4.96 11.27 10.29
CA VAL A 113 -6.40 11.00 10.16
C VAL A 113 -6.67 10.00 9.05
N VAL A 114 -6.13 10.25 7.86
CA VAL A 114 -6.31 9.36 6.69
C VAL A 114 -5.68 8.00 6.94
N GLY A 115 -4.49 7.95 7.56
CA GLY A 115 -3.85 6.72 7.99
C GLY A 115 -4.70 5.91 8.97
N ALA A 116 -5.34 6.57 9.94
CA ALA A 116 -6.26 5.91 10.86
C ALA A 116 -7.49 5.33 10.14
N VAL A 117 -8.00 6.00 9.11
CA VAL A 117 -9.08 5.48 8.25
C VAL A 117 -8.64 4.19 7.56
N ILE A 118 -7.49 4.19 6.89
CA ILE A 118 -6.93 3.02 6.20
C ILE A 118 -6.72 1.84 7.18
N GLU A 119 -6.20 2.12 8.38
CA GLU A 119 -5.99 1.11 9.41
C GLU A 119 -7.29 0.52 9.98
N GLN A 120 -8.40 1.26 9.95
CA GLN A 120 -9.69 0.84 10.51
C GLN A 120 -10.68 0.30 9.46
N MET A 121 -10.55 0.65 8.18
CA MET A 121 -11.54 0.32 7.15
C MET A 121 -11.81 -1.18 7.01
N HIS A 122 -10.81 -2.04 7.25
CA HIS A 122 -10.99 -3.49 7.13
C HIS A 122 -11.74 -4.13 8.31
N THR A 123 -11.93 -3.39 9.41
CA THR A 123 -12.59 -3.91 10.63
C THR A 123 -13.84 -3.14 11.01
N THR A 124 -14.06 -1.98 10.40
CA THR A 124 -15.13 -1.05 10.76
C THR A 124 -15.89 -0.62 9.50
N PRO A 125 -17.05 -1.26 9.17
CA PRO A 125 -17.76 -1.05 7.90
C PRO A 125 -18.11 0.42 7.60
N VAL A 126 -18.47 1.22 8.61
CA VAL A 126 -18.80 2.64 8.41
C VAL A 126 -17.58 3.46 8.00
N VAL A 127 -16.38 3.11 8.50
CA VAL A 127 -15.12 3.74 8.07
C VAL A 127 -14.75 3.31 6.65
N ALA A 128 -14.95 2.02 6.33
CA ALA A 128 -14.75 1.50 4.98
C ALA A 128 -15.60 2.26 3.94
N GLN A 129 -16.85 2.56 4.28
CA GLN A 129 -17.75 3.27 3.38
C GLN A 129 -17.27 4.67 3.04
N VAL A 130 -16.81 5.45 4.02
CA VAL A 130 -16.26 6.81 3.81
C VAL A 130 -15.06 6.78 2.89
N TRP A 131 -14.15 5.83 3.10
CA TRP A 131 -12.97 5.69 2.25
C TRP A 131 -13.35 5.26 0.84
N LYS A 132 -14.20 4.24 0.71
CA LYS A 132 -14.65 3.72 -0.58
C LYS A 132 -15.29 4.80 -1.45
N GLU A 133 -16.17 5.64 -0.91
CA GLU A 133 -16.81 6.72 -1.66
C GLU A 133 -15.79 7.70 -2.28
N THR A 134 -14.72 8.01 -1.54
CA THR A 134 -13.66 8.88 -2.05
C THR A 134 -12.78 8.15 -3.06
N PHE A 135 -12.39 6.93 -2.76
CA PHE A 135 -11.58 6.08 -3.62
C PHE A 135 -12.24 5.85 -4.99
N ASP A 136 -13.55 5.51 -5.00
CA ASP A 136 -14.32 5.27 -6.22
C ASP A 136 -14.42 6.53 -7.11
N LYS A 137 -14.49 7.73 -6.51
CA LYS A 137 -14.46 8.98 -7.28
C LYS A 137 -13.14 9.14 -8.03
N PHE A 138 -12.01 8.82 -7.39
CA PHE A 138 -10.70 8.86 -8.04
C PHE A 138 -10.59 7.82 -9.15
N VAL A 139 -10.94 6.57 -8.87
CA VAL A 139 -10.91 5.50 -9.87
C VAL A 139 -11.76 5.88 -11.09
N THR A 140 -12.97 6.41 -10.87
CA THR A 140 -13.85 6.85 -11.94
C THR A 140 -13.21 7.96 -12.80
N ALA A 141 -12.65 8.98 -12.16
CA ALA A 141 -12.00 10.09 -12.86
C ALA A 141 -10.77 9.64 -13.66
N VAL A 142 -9.90 8.85 -13.06
CA VAL A 142 -8.69 8.33 -13.71
C VAL A 142 -9.05 7.37 -14.85
N SER A 143 -10.02 6.47 -14.63
CA SER A 143 -10.50 5.54 -15.66
C SER A 143 -11.07 6.25 -16.89
N ALA A 144 -11.87 7.29 -16.69
CA ALA A 144 -12.40 8.09 -17.78
C ALA A 144 -11.30 8.73 -18.63
N GLN A 145 -10.25 9.24 -17.99
CA GLN A 145 -9.10 9.82 -18.69
C GLN A 145 -8.28 8.78 -19.44
N LEU A 146 -7.98 7.64 -18.80
CA LEU A 146 -7.26 6.55 -19.45
C LEU A 146 -8.04 6.07 -20.69
N THR A 147 -9.35 5.87 -20.56
CA THR A 147 -10.20 5.45 -21.67
C THR A 147 -10.13 6.41 -22.85
N GLN A 148 -10.30 7.72 -22.58
CA GLN A 148 -10.24 8.74 -23.61
C GLN A 148 -8.87 8.77 -24.31
N GLN A 149 -7.79 8.65 -23.53
CA GLN A 149 -6.44 8.69 -24.05
C GLN A 149 -6.07 7.45 -24.85
N TRP A 150 -6.43 6.26 -24.33
CA TRP A 150 -6.13 5.00 -25.00
C TRP A 150 -6.85 4.87 -26.34
N ILE A 151 -8.11 5.33 -26.42
CA ILE A 151 -8.86 5.37 -27.69
C ILE A 151 -8.17 6.35 -28.66
N HIS A 152 -7.77 7.53 -28.19
CA HIS A 152 -7.20 8.56 -29.06
C HIS A 152 -5.81 8.18 -29.62
N GLU A 153 -4.98 7.49 -28.82
CA GLU A 153 -3.62 7.11 -29.19
C GLU A 153 -3.49 5.63 -29.62
N GLU A 154 -4.61 4.90 -29.73
CA GLU A 154 -4.65 3.47 -30.07
C GLU A 154 -3.76 2.61 -29.15
N ILE A 155 -3.79 2.93 -27.84
CA ILE A 155 -3.00 2.25 -26.82
C ILE A 155 -3.70 0.98 -26.38
N THR A 156 -2.96 -0.12 -26.24
CA THR A 156 -3.45 -1.38 -25.71
C THR A 156 -2.69 -1.77 -24.45
N PHE A 157 -3.43 -1.97 -23.36
CA PHE A 157 -2.94 -2.58 -22.13
C PHE A 157 -3.60 -3.94 -21.89
N PRO A 158 -2.98 -4.85 -21.11
CA PRO A 158 -3.57 -6.15 -20.77
C PRO A 158 -4.87 -6.03 -19.96
N ALA A 159 -5.15 -4.88 -19.37
CA ALA A 159 -6.30 -4.62 -18.50
C ALA A 159 -7.22 -3.53 -19.03
N SER A 160 -8.42 -3.47 -18.45
CA SER A 160 -9.34 -2.37 -18.63
C SER A 160 -8.78 -1.06 -18.07
N SER A 161 -9.25 0.09 -18.56
CA SER A 161 -8.92 1.38 -17.98
C SER A 161 -9.32 1.50 -16.50
N ALA A 162 -10.40 0.82 -16.08
CA ALA A 162 -10.84 0.78 -14.69
C ALA A 162 -9.85 0.01 -13.81
N THR A 163 -9.37 -1.16 -14.24
CA THR A 163 -8.35 -1.92 -13.53
C THR A 163 -7.06 -1.13 -13.40
N MET A 164 -6.58 -0.51 -14.50
CA MET A 164 -5.37 0.31 -14.46
C MET A 164 -5.54 1.55 -13.56
N ALA A 165 -6.70 2.21 -13.62
CA ALA A 165 -7.00 3.34 -12.74
C ALA A 165 -6.97 2.92 -11.27
N THR A 166 -7.54 1.76 -10.93
CA THR A 166 -7.53 1.23 -9.58
C THR A 166 -6.10 0.92 -9.11
N ILE A 167 -5.25 0.32 -9.95
CA ILE A 167 -3.83 0.08 -9.66
C ILE A 167 -3.10 1.40 -9.35
N LEU A 168 -3.30 2.45 -10.16
CA LEU A 168 -2.67 3.74 -9.95
C LEU A 168 -3.14 4.42 -8.66
N VAL A 169 -4.45 4.41 -8.38
CA VAL A 169 -5.01 4.99 -7.14
C VAL A 169 -4.55 4.22 -5.92
N CYS A 170 -4.47 2.88 -5.99
CA CYS A 170 -3.87 2.02 -4.96
C CYS A 170 -2.41 2.40 -4.68
N GLY A 171 -1.63 2.60 -5.73
CA GLY A 171 -0.22 3.00 -5.61
C GLY A 171 -0.06 4.36 -4.92
N ILE A 172 -0.87 5.35 -5.29
CA ILE A 172 -0.88 6.68 -4.68
C ILE A 172 -1.28 6.59 -3.21
N GLU A 173 -2.38 5.89 -2.90
CA GLU A 173 -2.85 5.68 -1.53
C GLU A 173 -1.76 5.08 -0.64
N ARG A 174 -1.20 3.95 -1.07
CA ARG A 174 -0.21 3.21 -0.29
C ARG A 174 1.08 4.00 -0.11
N THR A 175 1.55 4.64 -1.16
CA THR A 175 2.77 5.45 -1.13
C THR A 175 2.65 6.59 -0.13
N PHE A 176 1.57 7.34 -0.17
CA PHE A 176 1.36 8.43 0.79
C PHE A 176 1.10 7.93 2.20
N TYR A 177 0.39 6.80 2.37
CA TYR A 177 0.22 6.18 3.68
C TYR A 177 1.57 5.82 4.32
N VAL A 178 2.44 5.11 3.61
CA VAL A 178 3.73 4.68 4.17
C VAL A 178 4.66 5.85 4.42
N SER A 179 4.61 6.88 3.58
CA SER A 179 5.37 8.11 3.75
C SER A 179 4.90 8.89 4.99
N SER A 180 3.60 9.17 5.11
CA SER A 180 3.03 9.92 6.26
C SER A 180 3.23 9.20 7.59
N ARG A 181 3.33 7.86 7.58
CA ARG A 181 3.61 7.04 8.77
C ARG A 181 5.10 6.79 9.02
N GLY A 182 6.00 7.31 8.18
CA GLY A 182 7.44 7.08 8.29
C GLY A 182 7.82 5.60 8.19
N LEU A 183 7.09 4.84 7.37
CA LEU A 183 7.25 3.38 7.26
C LEU A 183 8.31 2.98 6.24
N ASP A 184 8.67 3.86 5.31
CA ASP A 184 9.74 3.64 4.34
C ASP A 184 10.72 4.83 4.36
N ARG A 185 12.00 4.54 4.61
CA ARG A 185 13.07 5.56 4.69
C ARG A 185 13.31 6.27 3.35
N ARG A 186 12.92 5.65 2.22
CA ARG A 186 13.07 6.21 0.88
C ARG A 186 12.00 7.24 0.56
N LEU A 187 10.95 7.25 1.36
CA LEU A 187 9.79 8.15 1.21
C LEU A 187 9.61 8.96 2.51
N PRO A 188 10.58 9.85 2.86
CA PRO A 188 10.58 10.54 4.15
C PRO A 188 9.44 11.55 4.32
N ALA A 189 8.83 11.99 3.21
CA ALA A 189 7.68 12.89 3.19
C ALA A 189 6.84 12.63 1.93
N PRO A 190 5.53 12.96 1.92
CA PRO A 190 4.66 12.77 0.76
C PRO A 190 5.23 13.37 -0.54
N GLU A 191 5.88 14.52 -0.45
CA GLU A 191 6.48 15.22 -1.59
C GLU A 191 7.61 14.43 -2.26
N SER A 192 8.31 13.60 -1.52
CA SER A 192 9.41 12.77 -2.06
C SER A 192 8.95 11.71 -3.07
N ALA A 193 7.67 11.35 -3.04
CA ALA A 193 7.11 10.34 -3.92
C ALA A 193 6.54 10.90 -5.24
N VAL A 194 6.37 12.21 -5.33
CA VAL A 194 5.60 12.87 -6.41
C VAL A 194 6.15 12.57 -7.80
N GLU A 195 7.45 12.72 -7.98
CA GLU A 195 8.09 12.48 -9.28
C GLU A 195 7.89 11.04 -9.76
N ALA A 196 8.01 10.07 -8.85
CA ALA A 196 7.80 8.66 -9.17
C ALA A 196 6.32 8.34 -9.47
N ILE A 197 5.38 8.91 -8.70
CA ILE A 197 3.95 8.76 -8.95
C ILE A 197 3.57 9.37 -10.31
N GLU A 198 4.03 10.57 -10.61
CA GLU A 198 3.80 11.23 -11.91
C GLU A 198 4.37 10.40 -13.06
N TRP A 199 5.58 9.88 -12.91
CA TRP A 199 6.22 9.02 -13.91
C TRP A 199 5.42 7.76 -14.20
N ILE A 200 5.00 7.02 -13.17
CA ILE A 200 4.21 5.80 -13.32
C ILE A 200 2.86 6.09 -13.97
N THR A 201 2.20 7.17 -13.55
CA THR A 201 0.89 7.56 -14.09
C THR A 201 1.01 8.01 -15.56
N LEU A 202 2.01 8.79 -15.90
CA LEU A 202 2.27 9.19 -17.30
C LEU A 202 2.56 7.98 -18.18
N THR A 203 3.31 7.00 -17.66
CA THR A 203 3.58 5.74 -18.36
C THR A 203 2.29 4.98 -18.65
N ALA A 204 1.40 4.84 -17.66
CA ALA A 204 0.10 4.18 -17.85
C ALA A 204 -0.80 4.94 -18.84
N VAL A 205 -0.74 6.29 -18.85
CA VAL A 205 -1.49 7.13 -19.79
C VAL A 205 -0.96 7.00 -21.21
N GLN A 206 0.36 6.95 -21.39
CA GLN A 206 0.99 6.88 -22.72
C GLN A 206 0.98 5.47 -23.33
N GLY A 207 0.87 4.44 -22.49
CA GLY A 207 0.87 3.03 -22.89
C GLY A 207 2.16 2.58 -23.59
N ARG A 208 2.12 1.33 -24.09
CA ARG A 208 3.18 0.84 -24.97
C ARG A 208 2.99 1.47 -26.34
N LYS A 209 3.83 2.41 -26.71
CA LYS A 209 3.92 2.79 -28.13
C LYS A 209 4.54 1.62 -28.90
N PRO A 210 3.97 1.20 -30.04
CA PRO A 210 4.67 0.31 -30.95
C PRO A 210 5.92 1.06 -31.44
N GLN A 211 7.07 0.80 -30.84
CA GLN A 211 8.32 1.41 -31.27
C GLN A 211 9.04 0.45 -32.21
N ASN A 212 9.16 0.87 -33.45
CA ASN A 212 10.24 0.46 -34.35
C ASN A 212 11.56 1.00 -33.76
N MET A 213 12.10 0.34 -32.73
CA MET A 213 13.49 0.55 -32.31
C MET A 213 14.27 -0.73 -32.52
N ALA A 214 15.22 -0.63 -33.43
CA ALA A 214 16.27 -1.65 -33.58
C ALA A 214 17.09 -1.70 -32.28
N PRO A 215 17.34 -2.89 -31.69
CA PRO A 215 18.15 -2.99 -30.49
C PRO A 215 19.59 -2.64 -30.81
N ALA A 216 20.16 -1.74 -30.04
CA ALA A 216 21.62 -1.60 -30.01
C ALA A 216 22.16 -2.87 -29.32
N ALA A 217 22.87 -3.69 -30.08
CA ALA A 217 23.51 -4.90 -29.59
C ALA A 217 24.63 -4.55 -28.62
N ALA A 218 24.39 -4.68 -27.34
CA ALA A 218 25.42 -4.75 -26.32
C ALA A 218 25.63 -6.23 -25.96
N VAL A 219 26.83 -6.73 -26.30
CA VAL A 219 27.28 -8.07 -25.93
C VAL A 219 27.62 -8.06 -24.44
N PHE A 220 26.80 -8.68 -23.64
CA PHE A 220 27.04 -8.84 -22.22
C PHE A 220 27.78 -10.16 -21.97
N SER A 221 28.99 -10.07 -21.39
CA SER A 221 29.70 -11.24 -20.86
C SER A 221 29.35 -11.43 -19.40
N PRO A 222 28.82 -12.58 -18.99
CA PRO A 222 28.49 -12.81 -17.60
C PRO A 222 29.76 -12.89 -16.77
N GLN A 223 29.85 -12.07 -15.72
CA GLN A 223 30.87 -12.24 -14.70
C GLN A 223 30.50 -13.41 -13.78
N PRO A 224 31.47 -14.27 -13.40
CA PRO A 224 31.20 -15.42 -12.55
C PRO A 224 30.84 -14.94 -11.13
N HIS A 225 29.67 -15.33 -10.68
CA HIS A 225 29.22 -15.12 -9.31
C HIS A 225 30.13 -15.89 -8.34
N LEU A 226 30.60 -15.17 -7.31
CA LEU A 226 31.22 -15.79 -6.13
C LEU A 226 30.17 -16.66 -5.45
N GLU A 227 30.27 -17.97 -5.64
CA GLU A 227 29.64 -18.94 -4.76
C GLU A 227 30.28 -18.80 -3.37
N ARG A 228 29.53 -18.21 -2.42
CA ARG A 228 29.87 -18.42 -1.02
C ARG A 228 29.50 -19.84 -0.67
N ALA A 229 30.51 -20.68 -0.58
CA ALA A 229 30.40 -21.99 0.03
C ALA A 229 29.82 -21.84 1.43
N ILE A 230 28.65 -22.42 1.64
CA ILE A 230 28.11 -22.67 2.98
C ILE A 230 28.94 -23.82 3.52
N ASP A 231 29.87 -23.48 4.41
CA ASP A 231 30.69 -24.46 5.10
C ASP A 231 29.79 -25.21 6.10
N GLY A 232 29.49 -26.46 5.77
CA GLY A 232 28.63 -27.35 6.54
C GLY A 232 29.32 -27.90 7.73
N THR A 233 29.21 -27.22 8.87
CA THR A 233 29.37 -27.85 10.19
C THR A 233 28.32 -27.34 11.14
N SER A 234 27.07 -27.73 10.89
CA SER A 234 26.00 -27.60 11.87
C SER A 234 25.88 -28.93 12.62
N THR A 235 26.02 -28.87 13.93
CA THR A 235 25.86 -30.05 14.81
C THR A 235 24.42 -30.58 14.72
N ALA A 236 24.23 -31.89 14.75
CA ALA A 236 22.93 -32.58 14.64
C ALA A 236 21.81 -32.02 15.57
N ARG A 237 22.17 -31.30 16.62
CA ARG A 237 21.26 -30.64 17.55
C ARG A 237 20.68 -29.33 16.97
N ALA A 238 21.42 -28.61 16.13
CA ALA A 238 20.95 -27.42 15.43
C ALA A 238 19.98 -27.80 14.29
N GLU A 239 20.29 -28.88 13.54
CA GLU A 239 19.42 -29.38 12.46
C GLU A 239 18.08 -29.90 12.99
N GLN A 240 18.05 -30.51 14.18
CA GLN A 240 16.82 -31.03 14.81
C GLN A 240 15.97 -29.86 15.39
N THR A 241 16.63 -28.78 15.80
CA THR A 241 15.97 -27.56 16.29
C THR A 241 15.30 -26.82 15.14
N ASP A 242 15.98 -26.66 14.01
CA ASP A 242 15.43 -26.03 12.81
C ASP A 242 14.24 -26.83 12.25
N SER A 243 14.34 -28.17 12.19
CA SER A 243 13.27 -29.05 11.73
C SER A 243 11.98 -28.97 12.55
N THR A 244 12.07 -28.75 13.87
CA THR A 244 10.87 -28.60 14.72
C THR A 244 10.20 -27.24 14.55
N ALA A 245 10.98 -26.15 14.44
CA ALA A 245 10.44 -24.83 14.12
C ALA A 245 9.75 -24.86 12.76
N ASP A 246 10.35 -25.46 11.75
CA ASP A 246 9.77 -25.63 10.41
C ASP A 246 8.46 -26.42 10.45
N SER A 247 8.40 -27.51 11.24
CA SER A 247 7.16 -28.28 11.42
C SER A 247 6.02 -27.45 12.02
N ILE A 248 6.32 -26.54 12.95
CA ILE A 248 5.35 -25.60 13.53
C ILE A 248 4.88 -24.60 12.46
N LEU A 249 5.80 -24.06 11.65
CA LEU A 249 5.49 -23.10 10.59
C LEU A 249 4.69 -23.76 9.47
N ASP A 250 4.99 -25.01 9.09
CA ASP A 250 4.25 -25.78 8.09
C ASP A 250 2.83 -26.10 8.57
N ALA A 251 2.69 -26.45 9.85
CA ALA A 251 1.36 -26.63 10.46
C ALA A 251 0.54 -25.33 10.43
N LEU A 252 1.16 -24.19 10.76
CA LEU A 252 0.51 -22.89 10.67
C LEU A 252 0.15 -22.55 9.22
N ARG A 253 1.06 -22.74 8.27
CA ARG A 253 0.84 -22.54 6.84
C ARG A 253 -0.38 -23.32 6.33
N SER A 254 -0.46 -24.61 6.69
CA SER A 254 -1.60 -25.46 6.32
C SER A 254 -2.92 -24.98 6.94
N LEU A 255 -2.91 -24.54 8.20
CA LEU A 255 -4.10 -24.03 8.88
C LEU A 255 -4.61 -22.73 8.27
N LEU A 256 -3.75 -21.91 7.70
CA LEU A 256 -4.14 -20.65 7.06
C LEU A 256 -4.89 -20.89 5.73
N LEU A 257 -4.75 -22.05 5.08
CA LEU A 257 -5.60 -22.44 3.95
C LEU A 257 -7.05 -22.72 4.39
N GLU A 258 -7.24 -23.19 5.64
CA GLU A 258 -8.54 -23.57 6.17
C GLU A 258 -9.28 -22.41 6.84
N ALA A 259 -8.52 -21.47 7.46
CA ALA A 259 -9.10 -20.40 8.24
C ALA A 259 -8.13 -19.19 8.39
N PRO A 260 -8.65 -17.95 8.49
CA PRO A 260 -7.82 -16.78 8.75
C PRO A 260 -7.14 -16.85 10.13
N LEU A 261 -6.03 -16.12 10.28
CA LEU A 261 -5.15 -16.18 11.46
C LEU A 261 -5.90 -15.96 12.80
N ASP A 262 -6.93 -15.13 12.84
CA ASP A 262 -7.72 -14.88 14.06
C ASP A 262 -8.44 -16.15 14.56
N LYS A 263 -8.83 -17.04 13.66
CA LYS A 263 -9.49 -18.35 13.96
C LYS A 263 -8.51 -19.49 14.24
N VAL A 264 -7.20 -19.26 14.01
CA VAL A 264 -6.15 -20.22 14.35
C VAL A 264 -5.74 -20.01 15.81
N SER A 265 -5.62 -21.12 16.57
CA SER A 265 -5.14 -21.12 17.96
C SER A 265 -3.83 -21.91 18.09
N VAL A 266 -3.02 -21.59 19.11
CA VAL A 266 -1.80 -22.37 19.42
C VAL A 266 -2.11 -23.87 19.61
N ALA A 267 -3.27 -24.20 20.18
CA ALA A 267 -3.69 -25.59 20.33
C ALA A 267 -3.89 -26.31 18.98
N LYS A 268 -4.45 -25.63 17.98
CA LYS A 268 -4.58 -26.19 16.62
C LYS A 268 -3.20 -26.34 15.94
N ILE A 269 -2.31 -25.37 16.11
CA ILE A 269 -0.95 -25.43 15.56
C ILE A 269 -0.19 -26.60 16.16
N THR A 270 -0.15 -26.72 17.48
CA THR A 270 0.57 -27.81 18.18
C THR A 270 0.01 -29.19 17.86
N ALA A 271 -1.32 -29.32 17.74
CA ALA A 271 -1.96 -30.57 17.34
C ALA A 271 -1.59 -30.97 15.90
N ARG A 272 -1.58 -30.01 14.97
CA ARG A 272 -1.21 -30.23 13.56
C ARG A 272 0.29 -30.54 13.41
N ALA A 273 1.15 -29.84 14.13
CA ALA A 273 2.61 -30.05 14.12
C ALA A 273 3.07 -31.28 14.94
N GLN A 274 2.16 -31.89 15.68
CA GLN A 274 2.45 -33.02 16.60
C GLN A 274 3.51 -32.66 17.66
N VAL A 275 3.49 -31.40 18.15
CA VAL A 275 4.40 -30.96 19.21
C VAL A 275 3.64 -30.58 20.49
N SER A 276 4.36 -30.54 21.62
CA SER A 276 3.78 -30.09 22.88
C SER A 276 3.60 -28.55 22.90
N ARG A 277 2.72 -28.03 23.77
CA ARG A 277 2.62 -26.58 24.00
C ARG A 277 3.93 -25.98 24.52
N SER A 278 4.66 -26.69 25.38
CA SER A 278 5.98 -26.26 25.85
C SER A 278 6.99 -26.16 24.72
N THR A 279 6.94 -27.09 23.76
CA THR A 279 7.78 -27.06 22.57
C THR A 279 7.45 -25.85 21.69
N PHE A 280 6.15 -25.55 21.48
CA PHE A 280 5.75 -24.36 20.75
C PHE A 280 6.30 -23.07 21.40
N TYR A 281 6.09 -22.91 22.72
CA TYR A 281 6.54 -21.70 23.44
C TYR A 281 8.07 -21.63 23.63
N PHE A 282 8.79 -22.70 23.37
CA PHE A 282 10.25 -22.68 23.28
C PHE A 282 10.73 -21.94 22.01
N TYR A 283 9.97 -22.05 20.88
CA TYR A 283 10.32 -21.42 19.60
C TYR A 283 9.64 -20.07 19.38
N PHE A 284 8.42 -19.92 19.84
CA PHE A 284 7.59 -18.75 19.53
C PHE A 284 6.81 -18.28 20.77
N ASP A 285 6.95 -17.02 21.14
CA ASP A 285 6.28 -16.44 22.30
C ASP A 285 4.74 -16.54 22.20
N ASN A 286 4.22 -16.44 20.97
CA ASN A 286 2.80 -16.50 20.69
C ASN A 286 2.56 -16.84 19.21
N LYS A 287 1.29 -17.02 18.81
CA LYS A 287 0.94 -17.35 17.42
C LYS A 287 1.31 -16.22 16.42
N ASN A 288 1.36 -14.97 16.87
CA ASN A 288 1.71 -13.86 16.00
C ASN A 288 3.22 -13.82 15.71
N ALA A 289 4.05 -14.22 16.69
CA ALA A 289 5.49 -14.40 16.48
C ALA A 289 5.76 -15.53 15.47
N ALA A 290 5.06 -16.66 15.59
CA ALA A 290 5.12 -17.74 14.60
C ALA A 290 4.65 -17.27 13.21
N PHE A 291 3.57 -16.49 13.15
CA PHE A 291 3.07 -15.91 11.90
C PHE A 291 4.05 -14.91 11.28
N ALA A 292 4.68 -14.05 12.09
CA ALA A 292 5.72 -13.14 11.62
C ALA A 292 6.93 -13.88 11.04
N ALA A 293 7.34 -15.00 11.65
CA ALA A 293 8.40 -15.84 11.12
C ALA A 293 7.99 -16.49 9.77
N LEU A 294 6.75 -16.98 9.67
CA LEU A 294 6.21 -17.53 8.42
C LEU A 294 6.16 -16.46 7.31
N TYR A 295 5.73 -15.23 7.63
CA TYR A 295 5.72 -14.12 6.68
C TYR A 295 7.13 -13.70 6.26
N ARG A 296 8.13 -13.76 7.16
CA ARG A 296 9.54 -13.49 6.82
C ARG A 296 10.04 -14.44 5.74
N GLY A 297 9.76 -15.74 5.85
CA GLY A 297 10.12 -16.71 4.82
C GLY A 297 9.47 -16.40 3.47
N LEU A 298 8.21 -15.94 3.46
CA LEU A 298 7.54 -15.51 2.23
C LEU A 298 8.23 -14.26 1.63
N ALA A 299 8.56 -13.26 2.46
CA ALA A 299 9.23 -12.04 2.01
C ALA A 299 10.65 -12.33 1.46
N GLU A 300 11.39 -13.25 2.08
CA GLU A 300 12.69 -13.70 1.60
C GLU A 300 12.59 -14.45 0.26
N ALA A 301 11.57 -15.28 0.08
CA ALA A 301 11.28 -15.93 -1.20
C ALA A 301 10.92 -14.92 -2.30
N ALA A 302 10.11 -13.92 -1.98
CA ALA A 302 9.78 -12.84 -2.91
C ALA A 302 11.03 -12.02 -3.31
N ALA A 303 11.89 -11.68 -2.35
CA ALA A 303 13.16 -11.00 -2.63
C ALA A 303 14.09 -11.87 -3.49
N ALA A 304 14.18 -13.18 -3.24
CA ALA A 304 14.95 -14.10 -4.05
C ALA A 304 14.41 -14.19 -5.49
N GLY A 305 13.08 -14.22 -5.65
CA GLY A 305 12.43 -14.17 -6.98
C GLY A 305 12.79 -12.90 -7.75
N LEU A 306 12.74 -11.73 -7.09
CA LEU A 306 13.09 -10.45 -7.72
C LEU A 306 14.57 -10.38 -8.15
N ARG A 307 15.48 -11.02 -7.37
CA ARG A 307 16.92 -11.11 -7.74
C ARG A 307 17.17 -11.81 -9.07
N ARG A 308 16.23 -12.64 -9.56
CA ARG A 308 16.34 -13.29 -10.87
C ARG A 308 16.49 -12.27 -12.02
N LEU A 309 15.98 -11.05 -11.85
CA LEU A 309 16.19 -9.97 -12.82
C LEU A 309 17.69 -9.65 -13.05
N HIS A 310 18.58 -9.88 -12.07
CA HIS A 310 20.02 -9.71 -12.27
C HIS A 310 20.65 -10.76 -13.20
N THR A 311 19.98 -11.90 -13.39
CA THR A 311 20.54 -13.05 -14.12
C THR A 311 20.06 -13.17 -15.56
N ILE A 312 19.13 -12.31 -16.00
CA ILE A 312 18.56 -12.32 -17.35
C ILE A 312 19.10 -11.16 -18.20
N ASP A 313 18.95 -11.31 -19.50
CA ASP A 313 19.18 -10.21 -20.45
C ASP A 313 18.02 -9.21 -20.40
N ARG A 314 18.24 -8.10 -19.70
CA ARG A 314 17.25 -7.03 -19.53
C ARG A 314 17.08 -6.12 -20.75
N THR A 315 17.86 -6.32 -21.81
CA THR A 315 17.59 -5.68 -23.11
C THR A 315 16.41 -6.35 -23.83
N ASN A 316 16.08 -7.58 -23.47
CA ASN A 316 14.94 -8.34 -23.99
C ASN A 316 13.67 -8.06 -23.17
N ALA A 317 12.79 -7.20 -23.69
CA ALA A 317 11.55 -6.80 -23.02
C ALA A 317 10.64 -7.98 -22.66
N SER A 318 10.50 -8.97 -23.56
CA SER A 318 9.67 -10.14 -23.32
C SER A 318 10.20 -11.00 -22.17
N LEU A 319 11.52 -11.13 -22.04
CA LEU A 319 12.14 -11.89 -20.95
C LEU A 319 11.98 -11.16 -19.61
N VAL A 320 12.10 -9.83 -19.59
CA VAL A 320 11.85 -9.02 -18.41
C VAL A 320 10.40 -9.16 -17.97
N GLU A 321 9.43 -9.00 -18.89
CA GLU A 321 8.01 -9.10 -18.59
C GLU A 321 7.64 -10.50 -18.08
N THR A 322 8.16 -11.55 -18.71
CA THR A 322 7.94 -12.93 -18.24
C THR A 322 8.50 -13.13 -16.84
N THR A 323 9.73 -12.66 -16.56
CA THR A 323 10.35 -12.79 -15.24
C THR A 323 9.61 -12.01 -14.17
N LEU A 324 9.11 -10.81 -14.48
CA LEU A 324 8.26 -10.02 -13.57
C LEU A 324 6.91 -10.71 -13.34
N THR A 325 6.30 -11.27 -14.39
CA THR A 325 5.05 -12.01 -14.27
C THR A 325 5.22 -13.25 -13.37
N GLU A 326 6.28 -14.03 -13.56
CA GLU A 326 6.61 -15.17 -12.72
C GLU A 326 6.89 -14.77 -11.25
N TRP A 327 7.57 -13.64 -11.04
CA TRP A 327 7.81 -13.10 -9.70
C TRP A 327 6.52 -12.69 -8.97
N LEU A 328 5.56 -12.13 -9.71
CA LEU A 328 4.27 -11.69 -9.16
C LEU A 328 3.29 -12.85 -8.94
N GLN A 329 3.53 -14.03 -9.55
CA GLN A 329 2.70 -15.20 -9.33
C GLN A 329 2.88 -15.74 -7.90
N ILE A 330 1.76 -15.96 -7.23
CA ILE A 330 1.70 -16.48 -5.86
C ILE A 330 0.84 -17.73 -5.80
N ASP A 331 1.31 -18.73 -5.05
CA ASP A 331 0.56 -19.97 -4.82
C ASP A 331 -0.51 -19.79 -3.72
N ASP A 332 -1.35 -20.81 -3.52
CA ASP A 332 -2.44 -20.78 -2.54
C ASP A 332 -1.94 -20.56 -1.11
N HIS A 333 -0.76 -21.06 -0.77
CA HIS A 333 -0.16 -20.86 0.56
C HIS A 333 0.29 -19.41 0.75
N ALA A 334 0.95 -18.83 -0.25
CA ALA A 334 1.34 -17.42 -0.23
C ALA A 334 0.09 -16.52 -0.16
N VAL A 335 -0.95 -16.83 -0.94
CA VAL A 335 -2.25 -16.14 -0.88
C VAL A 335 -2.82 -16.16 0.54
N ALA A 336 -2.85 -17.33 1.21
CA ALA A 336 -3.41 -17.46 2.56
C ALA A 336 -2.60 -16.68 3.60
N ILE A 337 -1.26 -16.71 3.50
CA ILE A 337 -0.36 -15.94 4.36
C ILE A 337 -0.58 -14.43 4.11
N MET A 338 -0.57 -13.99 2.86
CA MET A 338 -0.75 -12.57 2.50
C MET A 338 -2.11 -12.05 2.97
N ARG A 339 -3.21 -12.76 2.70
CA ARG A 339 -4.55 -12.37 3.20
C ARG A 339 -4.58 -12.15 4.71
N SER A 340 -3.87 -12.98 5.47
CA SER A 340 -3.78 -12.84 6.93
C SER A 340 -2.86 -11.69 7.36
N ALA A 341 -1.87 -11.33 6.54
CA ALA A 341 -0.92 -10.25 6.84
C ALA A 341 -1.49 -8.86 6.53
N LEU A 342 -2.16 -8.71 5.38
CA LEU A 342 -2.53 -7.41 4.77
C LEU A 342 -3.32 -6.48 5.70
N HIS A 343 -4.22 -7.03 6.51
CA HIS A 343 -5.06 -6.25 7.41
C HIS A 343 -4.46 -6.10 8.81
N GLU A 344 -3.45 -6.89 9.15
CA GLU A 344 -2.85 -6.95 10.49
C GLU A 344 -1.51 -6.21 10.58
N TRP A 345 -0.74 -6.16 9.49
CA TRP A 345 0.60 -5.56 9.53
C TRP A 345 0.61 -4.07 9.95
N PRO A 346 -0.34 -3.22 9.55
CA PRO A 346 -0.34 -1.83 10.00
C PRO A 346 -0.62 -1.68 11.50
N ARG A 347 -1.29 -2.67 12.09
CA ARG A 347 -1.83 -2.64 13.47
C ARG A 347 -0.97 -3.40 14.48
N ARG A 348 -0.13 -4.36 14.01
CA ARG A 348 0.71 -5.22 14.87
C ARG A 348 2.18 -4.88 14.69
N ALA A 349 2.83 -4.42 15.76
CA ALA A 349 4.21 -3.95 15.72
C ALA A 349 5.20 -5.02 15.21
N GLU A 350 5.08 -6.26 15.69
CA GLU A 350 5.94 -7.38 15.30
C GLU A 350 5.85 -7.67 13.79
N LEU A 351 4.62 -7.78 13.29
CA LEU A 351 4.38 -8.03 11.86
C LEU A 351 4.77 -6.82 11.00
N ARG A 352 4.53 -5.60 11.48
CA ARG A 352 4.93 -4.36 10.81
C ARG A 352 6.44 -4.31 10.57
N THR A 353 7.24 -4.72 11.57
CA THR A 353 8.70 -4.75 11.45
C THR A 353 9.12 -5.68 10.32
N VAL A 354 8.67 -6.94 10.35
CA VAL A 354 9.01 -7.94 9.32
C VAL A 354 8.51 -7.54 7.93
N TYR A 355 7.31 -6.95 7.87
CA TYR A 355 6.74 -6.46 6.62
C TYR A 355 7.59 -5.36 5.99
N ARG A 356 8.01 -4.37 6.78
CA ARG A 356 8.91 -3.29 6.35
C ARG A 356 10.29 -3.79 5.94
N GLU A 357 10.86 -4.75 6.69
CA GLU A 357 12.14 -5.38 6.35
C GLU A 357 12.07 -6.08 4.99
N GLY A 358 11.01 -6.83 4.73
CA GLY A 358 10.78 -7.50 3.45
C GLY A 358 10.63 -6.51 2.28
N MET A 359 9.82 -5.46 2.46
CA MET A 359 9.65 -4.41 1.45
C MET A 359 10.97 -3.67 1.20
N SER A 360 11.72 -3.35 2.27
CA SER A 360 13.03 -2.69 2.14
C SER A 360 14.04 -3.56 1.39
N ALA A 361 14.09 -4.86 1.67
CA ALA A 361 15.00 -5.78 0.98
C ALA A 361 14.68 -5.86 -0.53
N MET A 362 13.40 -5.91 -0.91
CA MET A 362 13.00 -5.89 -2.31
C MET A 362 13.31 -4.55 -2.97
N ALA A 363 13.13 -3.43 -2.24
CA ALA A 363 13.45 -2.10 -2.75
C ALA A 363 14.96 -1.93 -2.98
N ASP A 364 15.83 -2.43 -2.08
CA ASP A 364 17.29 -2.42 -2.28
C ASP A 364 17.69 -3.18 -3.56
N ILE A 365 17.03 -4.32 -3.86
CA ILE A 365 17.28 -5.10 -5.08
C ILE A 365 16.83 -4.30 -6.32
N LEU A 366 15.61 -3.79 -6.34
CA LEU A 366 15.08 -3.05 -7.48
C LEU A 366 15.86 -1.76 -7.73
N GLU A 367 16.24 -1.04 -6.67
CA GLU A 367 17.10 0.13 -6.75
C GLU A 367 18.45 -0.19 -7.42
N SER A 368 19.09 -1.28 -7.03
CA SER A 368 20.35 -1.71 -7.62
C SER A 368 20.22 -2.04 -9.10
N ILE A 369 19.11 -2.67 -9.51
CA ILE A 369 18.78 -2.96 -10.91
C ILE A 369 18.58 -1.65 -11.69
N LEU A 370 17.82 -0.71 -11.15
CA LEU A 370 17.56 0.60 -11.78
C LEU A 370 18.84 1.39 -11.98
N ILE A 371 19.74 1.43 -10.99
CA ILE A 371 21.05 2.10 -11.10
C ILE A 371 21.89 1.45 -12.20
N GLN A 372 21.99 0.12 -12.18
CA GLN A 372 22.78 -0.62 -13.18
C GLN A 372 22.22 -0.41 -14.58
N ASP A 373 20.93 -0.60 -14.80
CA ASP A 373 20.30 -0.53 -16.13
C ASP A 373 20.31 0.88 -16.71
N ARG A 374 20.21 1.91 -15.87
CA ARG A 374 20.39 3.30 -16.30
C ARG A 374 21.83 3.59 -16.70
N THR A 375 22.80 3.06 -15.96
CA THR A 375 24.22 3.19 -16.28
C THR A 375 24.56 2.52 -17.61
N ASP A 376 23.95 1.37 -17.88
CA ASP A 376 24.12 0.61 -19.11
C ASP A 376 23.27 1.12 -20.28
N GLY A 377 22.41 2.14 -20.05
CA GLY A 377 21.52 2.70 -21.06
C GLY A 377 20.36 1.77 -21.46
N VAL A 378 20.06 0.77 -20.65
CA VAL A 378 18.98 -0.21 -20.87
C VAL A 378 17.63 0.32 -20.33
N ALA A 379 17.65 0.96 -19.17
CA ALA A 379 16.48 1.57 -18.56
C ALA A 379 16.35 3.05 -18.90
N LEU A 380 15.12 3.57 -18.81
CA LEU A 380 14.84 5.00 -18.97
C LEU A 380 15.50 5.83 -17.86
N ALA A 381 15.99 7.02 -18.20
CA ALA A 381 16.21 8.05 -17.21
C ALA A 381 14.86 8.43 -16.58
N GLY A 382 14.76 8.40 -15.26
CA GLY A 382 13.50 8.61 -14.56
C GLY A 382 13.76 9.15 -13.16
N PRO A 383 12.77 9.05 -12.27
CA PRO A 383 12.84 9.52 -10.89
C PRO A 383 14.04 8.94 -10.13
N PRO A 384 14.45 9.52 -8.99
CA PRO A 384 15.52 8.94 -8.15
C PRO A 384 15.30 7.44 -7.91
N PRO A 385 16.34 6.59 -8.14
CA PRO A 385 16.17 5.13 -8.17
C PRO A 385 15.58 4.54 -6.87
N ASP A 386 15.97 5.07 -5.73
CA ASP A 386 15.51 4.67 -4.40
C ASP A 386 14.02 4.95 -4.22
N GLN A 387 13.58 6.16 -4.50
CA GLN A 387 12.17 6.58 -4.42
C GLN A 387 11.33 5.83 -5.45
N PHE A 388 11.84 5.68 -6.67
CA PHE A 388 11.13 4.99 -7.74
C PHE A 388 10.93 3.51 -7.42
N ALA A 389 11.96 2.81 -6.93
CA ALA A 389 11.85 1.43 -6.48
C ALA A 389 10.80 1.28 -5.36
N ALA A 390 10.80 2.17 -4.38
CA ALA A 390 9.82 2.14 -3.30
C ALA A 390 8.39 2.34 -3.82
N VAL A 391 8.13 3.35 -4.65
CA VAL A 391 6.78 3.63 -5.18
C VAL A 391 6.28 2.48 -6.05
N LEU A 392 7.12 1.89 -6.91
CA LEU A 392 6.75 0.73 -7.72
C LEU A 392 6.34 -0.46 -6.84
N LEU A 393 7.14 -0.78 -5.82
CA LEU A 393 6.87 -1.92 -4.94
C LEU A 393 5.65 -1.72 -4.05
N TRP A 394 5.44 -0.51 -3.53
CA TRP A 394 4.23 -0.21 -2.77
C TRP A 394 2.97 -0.19 -3.65
N THR A 395 3.10 0.16 -4.93
CA THR A 395 2.02 0.02 -5.91
C THR A 395 1.68 -1.45 -6.15
N VAL A 396 2.69 -2.30 -6.34
CA VAL A 396 2.52 -3.76 -6.48
C VAL A 396 1.85 -4.35 -5.24
N GLU A 397 2.40 -4.05 -4.07
CA GLU A 397 1.89 -4.55 -2.77
C GLU A 397 0.40 -4.23 -2.60
N ARG A 398 0.01 -2.96 -2.78
CA ARG A 398 -1.37 -2.54 -2.55
C ARG A 398 -2.34 -3.10 -3.59
N SER A 399 -1.91 -3.23 -4.84
CA SER A 399 -2.74 -3.79 -5.90
C SER A 399 -2.99 -5.29 -5.69
N ILE A 400 -1.98 -6.05 -5.31
CA ILE A 400 -2.15 -7.47 -4.95
C ILE A 400 -2.99 -7.60 -3.68
N ALA A 401 -2.79 -6.73 -2.68
CA ALA A 401 -3.61 -6.68 -1.49
C ALA A 401 -5.10 -6.49 -1.82
N GLY A 402 -5.41 -5.54 -2.70
CA GLY A 402 -6.77 -5.28 -3.18
C GLY A 402 -7.35 -6.47 -3.93
N ALA A 403 -6.56 -7.12 -4.79
CA ALA A 403 -6.98 -8.33 -5.50
C ALA A 403 -7.31 -9.47 -4.54
N LEU A 404 -6.46 -9.70 -3.54
CA LEU A 404 -6.69 -10.72 -2.52
C LEU A 404 -7.87 -10.41 -1.59
N ALA A 405 -8.22 -9.14 -1.43
CA ALA A 405 -9.40 -8.69 -0.69
C ALA A 405 -10.69 -8.72 -1.53
N GLY A 406 -10.59 -8.92 -2.85
CA GLY A 406 -11.73 -8.88 -3.78
C GLY A 406 -12.27 -7.45 -3.97
N GLU A 407 -11.37 -6.45 -3.98
CA GLU A 407 -11.76 -5.06 -4.23
C GLU A 407 -12.25 -4.88 -5.68
N ASP A 408 -13.18 -3.95 -5.88
CA ASP A 408 -13.77 -3.65 -7.19
C ASP A 408 -12.66 -3.35 -8.23
N HIS A 409 -12.79 -3.92 -9.42
CA HIS A 409 -11.83 -3.83 -10.54
C HIS A 409 -10.47 -4.53 -10.33
N LEU A 410 -10.25 -5.19 -9.19
CA LEU A 410 -9.06 -6.02 -8.90
C LEU A 410 -9.42 -7.49 -8.63
N ASP A 411 -10.64 -7.91 -8.83
CA ASP A 411 -11.18 -9.24 -8.54
C ASP A 411 -10.55 -10.37 -9.37
N ASP A 412 -9.89 -10.05 -10.49
CA ASP A 412 -9.09 -11.00 -11.28
C ASP A 412 -7.58 -10.80 -10.99
N LEU A 413 -7.02 -11.60 -10.09
CA LEU A 413 -5.61 -11.57 -9.72
C LEU A 413 -4.68 -11.78 -10.94
N GLY A 414 -5.05 -12.64 -11.90
CA GLY A 414 -4.25 -12.88 -13.10
C GLY A 414 -4.17 -11.62 -13.97
N GLN A 415 -5.29 -10.91 -14.14
CA GLN A 415 -5.32 -9.63 -14.86
C GLN A 415 -4.52 -8.55 -14.13
N VAL A 416 -4.60 -8.48 -12.80
CA VAL A 416 -3.81 -7.55 -11.97
C VAL A 416 -2.31 -7.82 -12.14
N ILE A 417 -1.88 -9.08 -12.06
CA ILE A 417 -0.48 -9.48 -12.28
C ILE A 417 0.02 -9.08 -13.67
N SER A 418 -0.74 -9.38 -14.71
CA SER A 418 -0.38 -9.02 -16.08
C SER A 418 -0.28 -7.50 -16.28
N SER A 419 -1.20 -6.75 -15.65
CA SER A 419 -1.21 -5.29 -15.70
C SER A 419 -0.01 -4.66 -14.97
N LEU A 420 0.31 -5.19 -13.79
CA LEU A 420 1.48 -4.76 -13.02
C LEU A 420 2.78 -5.07 -13.75
N SER A 421 2.93 -6.26 -14.32
CA SER A 421 4.10 -6.64 -15.11
C SER A 421 4.30 -5.69 -16.31
N ALA A 422 3.23 -5.40 -17.05
CA ALA A 422 3.26 -4.45 -18.16
C ALA A 422 3.58 -3.03 -17.70
N LEU A 423 2.99 -2.56 -16.60
CA LEU A 423 3.23 -1.24 -16.03
C LEU A 423 4.69 -1.09 -15.58
N LEU A 424 5.23 -2.07 -14.84
CA LEU A 424 6.62 -2.09 -14.39
C LEU A 424 7.59 -2.07 -15.59
N THR A 425 7.36 -2.93 -16.58
CA THR A 425 8.20 -3.00 -17.78
C THR A 425 8.18 -1.67 -18.53
N SER A 426 7.01 -1.07 -18.72
CA SER A 426 6.88 0.22 -19.40
C SER A 426 7.46 1.37 -18.60
N ALA A 427 7.27 1.40 -17.28
CA ALA A 427 7.78 2.48 -16.42
C ALA A 427 9.31 2.48 -16.30
N ILE A 428 9.94 1.31 -16.32
CA ILE A 428 11.39 1.16 -16.18
C ILE A 428 12.09 1.25 -17.54
N TYR A 429 11.55 0.56 -18.56
CA TYR A 429 12.25 0.36 -19.85
C TYR A 429 11.60 1.07 -21.04
N GLY A 430 10.40 1.65 -20.89
CA GLY A 430 9.68 2.33 -21.98
C GLY A 430 9.14 1.41 -23.06
N ARG A 431 8.88 0.15 -22.70
CA ARG A 431 8.56 -0.93 -23.68
C ARG A 431 7.21 -1.56 -23.41
#